data_6abdaadbef2c04f8814690284cceaf49
#
_entry.id   6abdaadbef2c04f8814690284cceaf49
#
_cell.length_a   1.000
_cell.length_b   1.000
_cell.length_c   1.000
_cell.angle_alpha   90.00
_cell.angle_beta   90.00
_cell.angle_gamma   90.00
#
_symmetry.space_group_name_H-M   'P 1'
#
loop_
_entity.id
_entity.type
_entity.pdbx_description
1 polymer ?
#
loop_
_entity_poly.entity_id
_entity_poly.type
_entity_poly.pdbx_seq_one_letter_code
_entity_poly.pdbx_strand_id
1 'polypeptide(L)'
;ITITTEHPPIWMVARGSGKIKEVYHKDRDSVWTGNIIAVLENPVVTEDVLRLKEQLASFNPADSSVCTAQFPEKLSLGSIQNAYASFLKSLTDYRNFLSLNLYEQKVEATRRELQEYRNYIAHLNRQAELDKEQVRIASTVHNREKQLFDEGLTAQSEYEEAKQTFLNKQQSREQLMTSLSSARIQEAQLQQSIIETQMEQSRESNNLNVALKTAYNELQVSINDWELAYLFVSPANGILSYNHIWQKNQNVSSGDKVFSIVAKAPGSIIGKIKLPAGGSGKVMPGQRVNISVTGYPYMEFGFLTGKVMSVSLLADDESAYTVTISLPQDLCTSYGKQLEFKGELTGMAEVMTDERSVTERLLSP
;
A
#
# COMPACT_ATOMS: atom_id res chain seq x y z
N ILE A 1 12.75 -31.30 27.07
CA ILE A 1 13.67 -30.24 26.62
C ILE A 1 13.98 -30.42 25.15
N THR A 2 14.11 -29.28 24.46
CA THR A 2 14.70 -29.21 23.14
C THR A 2 16.00 -28.40 23.23
N ILE A 3 17.11 -29.01 22.85
CA ILE A 3 18.43 -28.39 22.79
C ILE A 3 18.58 -27.85 21.37
N THR A 4 18.83 -26.56 21.22
CA THR A 4 18.98 -25.84 19.97
C THR A 4 20.00 -24.73 20.10
N THR A 5 20.17 -23.91 19.10
CA THR A 5 21.04 -22.73 19.16
C THR A 5 20.22 -21.45 19.43
N GLU A 6 20.85 -20.36 19.83
CA GLU A 6 20.20 -19.04 20.00
C GLU A 6 19.50 -18.62 18.70
N HIS A 7 20.07 -18.96 17.56
CA HIS A 7 19.50 -18.73 16.23
C HIS A 7 19.16 -20.09 15.59
N PRO A 8 17.94 -20.64 15.88
CA PRO A 8 17.56 -21.96 15.35
C PRO A 8 17.40 -21.92 13.83
N PRO A 9 17.50 -23.07 13.16
CA PRO A 9 17.23 -23.16 11.73
C PRO A 9 15.84 -22.66 11.38
N ILE A 10 15.76 -21.83 10.32
CA ILE A 10 14.49 -21.34 9.81
C ILE A 10 13.98 -22.31 8.76
N TRP A 11 12.82 -22.89 8.98
CA TRP A 11 12.21 -23.83 8.07
C TRP A 11 11.46 -23.11 6.95
N MET A 12 11.74 -23.52 5.70
CA MET A 12 10.98 -23.12 4.54
C MET A 12 9.93 -24.17 4.23
N VAL A 13 8.69 -23.81 4.50
CA VAL A 13 7.52 -24.69 4.35
C VAL A 13 6.84 -24.41 3.02
N ALA A 14 6.50 -25.44 2.26
CA ALA A 14 5.74 -25.30 1.03
C ALA A 14 4.33 -24.78 1.34
N ARG A 15 3.92 -23.71 0.66
CA ARG A 15 2.58 -23.15 0.76
C ARG A 15 1.63 -23.67 -0.33
N GLY A 16 2.21 -24.14 -1.44
CA GLY A 16 1.51 -24.80 -2.53
C GLY A 16 1.97 -26.24 -2.71
N SER A 17 1.16 -27.06 -3.37
CA SER A 17 1.53 -28.42 -3.78
C SER A 17 1.89 -28.43 -5.26
N GLY A 18 2.91 -29.18 -5.63
CA GLY A 18 3.38 -29.26 -7.02
C GLY A 18 4.72 -29.95 -7.13
N LYS A 19 5.27 -30.01 -8.34
CA LYS A 19 6.63 -30.47 -8.59
C LYS A 19 7.62 -29.32 -8.50
N ILE A 20 8.83 -29.60 -8.05
CA ILE A 20 9.94 -28.66 -8.16
C ILE A 20 10.37 -28.59 -9.61
N LYS A 21 10.18 -27.42 -10.22
CA LYS A 21 10.58 -27.13 -11.59
C LYS A 21 12.09 -26.89 -11.67
N GLU A 22 12.61 -26.03 -10.81
CA GLU A 22 14.02 -25.63 -10.79
C GLU A 22 14.52 -25.42 -9.37
N VAL A 23 15.81 -25.67 -9.15
CA VAL A 23 16.54 -25.39 -7.93
C VAL A 23 17.81 -24.63 -8.30
N TYR A 24 18.01 -23.44 -7.74
CA TYR A 24 19.10 -22.53 -8.10
C TYR A 24 20.34 -22.66 -7.21
N HIS A 25 20.20 -23.22 -6.02
CA HIS A 25 21.27 -23.39 -5.03
C HIS A 25 21.39 -24.85 -4.64
N LYS A 26 22.60 -25.32 -4.34
CA LYS A 26 22.88 -26.66 -3.89
C LYS A 26 22.79 -26.76 -2.37
N ASP A 27 22.67 -27.99 -1.86
CA ASP A 27 22.79 -28.25 -0.42
C ASP A 27 24.14 -27.72 0.10
N ARG A 28 24.10 -27.04 1.26
CA ARG A 28 25.22 -26.37 1.93
C ARG A 28 25.73 -25.09 1.25
N ASP A 29 25.05 -24.57 0.23
CA ASP A 29 25.39 -23.25 -0.33
C ASP A 29 25.09 -22.14 0.68
N SER A 30 25.89 -21.07 0.61
CA SER A 30 25.62 -19.83 1.33
C SER A 30 24.56 -19.03 0.58
N VAL A 31 23.49 -18.65 1.27
CA VAL A 31 22.38 -17.89 0.71
C VAL A 31 22.14 -16.61 1.52
N TRP A 32 21.60 -15.60 0.84
CA TRP A 32 21.23 -14.32 1.45
C TRP A 32 19.72 -14.14 1.43
N THR A 33 19.25 -13.29 2.31
CA THR A 33 17.84 -12.87 2.34
C THR A 33 17.40 -12.41 0.95
N GLY A 34 16.28 -12.95 0.45
CA GLY A 34 15.74 -12.62 -0.86
C GLY A 34 16.25 -13.52 -2.00
N ASN A 35 17.25 -14.39 -1.79
CA ASN A 35 17.66 -15.33 -2.82
C ASN A 35 16.55 -16.35 -3.12
N ILE A 36 16.24 -16.55 -4.38
CA ILE A 36 15.32 -17.61 -4.84
C ILE A 36 16.06 -18.93 -4.79
N ILE A 37 15.57 -19.86 -3.98
CA ILE A 37 16.17 -21.19 -3.77
C ILE A 37 15.63 -22.17 -4.80
N ALA A 38 14.31 -22.22 -4.96
CA ALA A 38 13.62 -23.13 -5.86
C ALA A 38 12.30 -22.56 -6.35
N VAL A 39 11.81 -23.09 -7.44
CA VAL A 39 10.55 -22.74 -8.08
C VAL A 39 9.70 -23.99 -8.24
N LEU A 40 8.43 -23.93 -7.80
CA LEU A 40 7.44 -24.97 -8.09
C LEU A 40 6.92 -24.85 -9.51
N GLU A 41 6.51 -25.97 -10.08
CA GLU A 41 5.85 -26.03 -11.38
C GLU A 41 4.56 -25.21 -11.35
N ASN A 42 4.45 -24.27 -12.25
CA ASN A 42 3.31 -23.35 -12.38
C ASN A 42 3.10 -23.00 -13.86
N PRO A 43 1.89 -22.53 -14.24
CA PRO A 43 1.57 -22.20 -15.63
C PRO A 43 2.20 -20.89 -16.13
N VAL A 44 3.01 -20.25 -15.32
CA VAL A 44 3.59 -18.92 -15.57
C VAL A 44 5.03 -19.04 -16.03
N VAL A 45 5.46 -18.13 -16.87
CA VAL A 45 6.89 -17.93 -17.15
C VAL A 45 7.49 -17.10 -16.03
N THR A 46 8.28 -17.74 -15.15
CA THR A 46 8.84 -17.13 -13.94
C THR A 46 9.62 -15.85 -14.25
N GLU A 47 10.42 -15.85 -15.33
CA GLU A 47 11.21 -14.70 -15.78
C GLU A 47 10.35 -13.49 -16.15
N ASP A 48 9.16 -13.72 -16.72
CA ASP A 48 8.23 -12.65 -17.09
C ASP A 48 7.70 -11.95 -15.83
N VAL A 49 7.37 -12.73 -14.80
CA VAL A 49 6.87 -12.15 -13.52
C VAL A 49 7.99 -11.39 -12.79
N LEU A 50 9.20 -11.94 -12.73
CA LEU A 50 10.32 -11.27 -12.08
C LEU A 50 10.67 -9.95 -12.79
N ARG A 51 10.69 -9.95 -14.13
CA ARG A 51 10.90 -8.73 -14.92
C ARG A 51 9.79 -7.71 -14.68
N LEU A 52 8.53 -8.14 -14.64
CA LEU A 52 7.40 -7.27 -14.33
C LEU A 52 7.54 -6.66 -12.93
N LYS A 53 7.93 -7.46 -11.94
CA LYS A 53 8.16 -6.98 -10.57
C LYS A 53 9.24 -5.90 -10.51
N GLU A 54 10.37 -6.08 -11.22
CA GLU A 54 11.44 -5.07 -11.30
C GLU A 54 10.93 -3.77 -11.94
N GLN A 55 10.15 -3.87 -13.02
CA GLN A 55 9.55 -2.70 -13.67
C GLN A 55 8.57 -1.97 -12.75
N LEU A 56 7.74 -2.71 -12.00
CA LEU A 56 6.80 -2.14 -11.04
C LEU A 56 7.50 -1.49 -9.85
N ALA A 57 8.66 -2.00 -9.43
CA ALA A 57 9.44 -1.40 -8.34
C ALA A 57 9.95 0.03 -8.66
N SER A 58 10.17 0.31 -9.95
CA SER A 58 10.56 1.65 -10.43
C SER A 58 9.37 2.55 -10.80
N PHE A 59 8.14 2.02 -10.79
CA PHE A 59 6.93 2.73 -11.17
C PHE A 59 6.20 3.27 -9.96
N ASN A 60 5.84 4.57 -10.01
CA ASN A 60 5.00 5.21 -9.00
C ASN A 60 3.75 5.81 -9.67
N PRO A 61 2.54 5.31 -9.38
CA PRO A 61 1.31 5.84 -9.98
C PRO A 61 0.97 7.28 -9.59
N ALA A 62 1.72 7.89 -8.65
CA ALA A 62 1.47 9.26 -8.18
C ALA A 62 2.36 10.33 -8.86
N ASP A 63 3.30 9.94 -9.69
CA ASP A 63 4.27 10.87 -10.29
C ASP A 63 4.29 10.82 -11.83
N SER A 64 5.25 11.53 -12.44
CA SER A 64 5.45 11.60 -13.89
C SER A 64 5.82 10.26 -14.55
N SER A 65 6.15 9.23 -13.78
CA SER A 65 6.45 7.89 -14.31
C SER A 65 5.24 7.29 -15.06
N VAL A 66 4.03 7.72 -14.73
CA VAL A 66 2.81 7.37 -15.45
C VAL A 66 2.92 7.66 -16.94
N CYS A 67 3.51 8.79 -17.34
CA CYS A 67 3.62 9.17 -18.74
C CYS A 67 4.72 8.41 -19.50
N THR A 68 5.78 8.00 -18.83
CA THR A 68 7.03 7.49 -19.45
C THR A 68 7.23 5.99 -19.33
N ALA A 69 6.69 5.34 -18.28
CA ALA A 69 6.89 3.92 -18.04
C ALA A 69 6.30 3.08 -19.19
N GLN A 70 7.07 2.12 -19.68
CA GLN A 70 6.61 1.19 -20.72
C GLN A 70 6.51 -0.22 -20.12
N PHE A 71 5.34 -0.82 -20.29
CA PHE A 71 5.09 -2.19 -19.87
C PHE A 71 4.81 -3.06 -21.10
N PRO A 72 5.35 -4.29 -21.18
CA PRO A 72 5.15 -5.19 -22.30
C PRO A 72 3.66 -5.57 -22.42
N GLU A 73 3.10 -5.53 -23.63
CA GLU A 73 1.70 -5.93 -23.83
C GLU A 73 1.49 -7.45 -23.72
N LYS A 74 2.50 -8.23 -24.03
CA LYS A 74 2.42 -9.70 -24.08
C LYS A 74 3.38 -10.32 -23.07
N LEU A 75 2.84 -10.80 -21.96
CA LEU A 75 3.53 -11.60 -20.95
C LEU A 75 2.69 -12.86 -20.67
N SER A 76 3.34 -13.95 -20.30
CA SER A 76 2.69 -15.19 -19.89
C SER A 76 2.59 -15.27 -18.38
N LEU A 77 1.54 -14.66 -17.82
CA LEU A 77 1.40 -14.42 -16.37
C LEU A 77 0.36 -15.32 -15.68
N GLY A 78 -0.29 -16.24 -16.42
CA GLY A 78 -1.25 -17.19 -15.84
C GLY A 78 -2.31 -16.52 -14.96
N SER A 79 -2.34 -16.84 -13.67
CA SER A 79 -3.31 -16.26 -12.72
C SER A 79 -3.18 -14.74 -12.51
N ILE A 80 -2.00 -14.17 -12.75
CA ILE A 80 -1.74 -12.73 -12.61
C ILE A 80 -2.25 -11.95 -13.85
N GLN A 81 -2.56 -12.64 -14.97
CA GLN A 81 -2.89 -12.02 -16.25
C GLN A 81 -4.03 -10.99 -16.17
N ASN A 82 -5.09 -11.30 -15.40
CA ASN A 82 -6.24 -10.42 -15.26
C ASN A 82 -5.88 -9.11 -14.52
N ALA A 83 -5.11 -9.22 -13.43
CA ALA A 83 -4.66 -8.06 -12.68
C ALA A 83 -3.74 -7.16 -13.54
N TYR A 84 -2.85 -7.78 -14.33
CA TYR A 84 -1.99 -7.06 -15.26
C TYR A 84 -2.77 -6.35 -16.37
N ALA A 85 -3.75 -7.01 -16.96
CA ALA A 85 -4.62 -6.41 -18.00
C ALA A 85 -5.41 -5.21 -17.43
N SER A 86 -5.95 -5.33 -16.21
CA SER A 86 -6.63 -4.23 -15.51
C SER A 86 -5.68 -3.05 -15.25
N PHE A 87 -4.45 -3.33 -14.83
CA PHE A 87 -3.42 -2.31 -14.63
C PHE A 87 -3.07 -1.59 -15.95
N LEU A 88 -2.81 -2.32 -17.04
CA LEU A 88 -2.50 -1.74 -18.35
C LEU A 88 -3.64 -0.86 -18.87
N LYS A 89 -4.89 -1.32 -18.70
CA LYS A 89 -6.07 -0.55 -19.08
C LYS A 89 -6.13 0.76 -18.32
N SER A 90 -6.07 0.71 -16.98
CA SER A 90 -6.15 1.91 -16.14
C SER A 90 -5.00 2.88 -16.40
N LEU A 91 -3.79 2.37 -16.68
CA LEU A 91 -2.64 3.17 -17.08
C LEU A 91 -2.86 3.88 -18.41
N THR A 92 -3.41 3.17 -19.39
CA THR A 92 -3.71 3.71 -20.72
C THR A 92 -4.80 4.76 -20.65
N ASP A 93 -5.88 4.51 -19.91
CA ASP A 93 -6.99 5.44 -19.72
C ASP A 93 -6.50 6.75 -19.08
N TYR A 94 -5.67 6.65 -18.04
CA TYR A 94 -5.12 7.84 -17.38
C TYR A 94 -4.12 8.61 -18.26
N ARG A 95 -3.29 7.91 -19.04
CA ARG A 95 -2.40 8.54 -20.04
C ARG A 95 -3.16 9.29 -21.12
N ASN A 96 -4.22 8.67 -21.65
CA ASN A 96 -5.06 9.29 -22.65
C ASN A 96 -5.71 10.56 -22.10
N PHE A 97 -6.21 10.52 -20.87
CA PHE A 97 -6.75 11.69 -20.19
C PHE A 97 -5.72 12.83 -20.09
N LEU A 98 -4.48 12.53 -19.68
CA LEU A 98 -3.42 13.53 -19.57
C LEU A 98 -2.95 14.07 -20.92
N SER A 99 -2.84 13.21 -21.94
CA SER A 99 -2.28 13.59 -23.25
C SER A 99 -3.27 14.36 -24.12
N LEU A 100 -4.55 14.01 -24.11
CA LEU A 100 -5.57 14.64 -24.96
C LEU A 100 -5.95 16.04 -24.46
N ASN A 101 -5.84 16.31 -23.16
CA ASN A 101 -6.07 17.61 -22.52
C ASN A 101 -7.40 18.29 -22.95
N LEU A 102 -8.45 17.48 -23.16
CA LEU A 102 -9.73 17.93 -23.75
C LEU A 102 -10.44 18.98 -22.88
N TYR A 103 -10.39 18.83 -21.58
CA TYR A 103 -11.03 19.77 -20.65
C TYR A 103 -10.39 21.15 -20.69
N GLU A 104 -9.06 21.23 -20.79
CA GLU A 104 -8.34 22.50 -20.89
C GLU A 104 -8.70 23.21 -22.20
N GLN A 105 -8.78 22.47 -23.31
CA GLN A 105 -9.20 23.03 -24.60
C GLN A 105 -10.63 23.58 -24.52
N LYS A 106 -11.56 22.87 -23.85
CA LYS A 106 -12.93 23.34 -23.65
C LYS A 106 -12.99 24.59 -22.78
N VAL A 107 -12.25 24.62 -21.67
CA VAL A 107 -12.14 25.80 -20.80
C VAL A 107 -11.58 27.00 -21.59
N GLU A 108 -10.56 26.79 -22.40
CA GLU A 108 -9.95 27.88 -23.18
C GLU A 108 -10.90 28.42 -24.27
N ALA A 109 -11.68 27.54 -24.90
CA ALA A 109 -12.72 27.96 -25.86
C ALA A 109 -13.80 28.81 -25.17
N THR A 110 -14.30 28.38 -24.01
CA THR A 110 -15.29 29.12 -23.23
C THR A 110 -14.72 30.44 -22.68
N ARG A 111 -13.43 30.51 -22.30
CA ARG A 111 -12.76 31.75 -21.90
C ARG A 111 -12.71 32.79 -23.03
N ARG A 112 -12.49 32.36 -24.29
CA ARG A 112 -12.52 33.26 -25.46
C ARG A 112 -13.93 33.80 -25.66
N GLU A 113 -14.94 32.96 -25.60
CA GLU A 113 -16.34 33.39 -25.70
C GLU A 113 -16.70 34.38 -24.59
N LEU A 114 -16.31 34.11 -23.34
CA LEU A 114 -16.50 35.01 -22.21
C LEU A 114 -15.84 36.39 -22.47
N GLN A 115 -14.66 36.40 -23.06
CA GLN A 115 -13.97 37.66 -23.38
C GLN A 115 -14.75 38.48 -24.41
N GLU A 116 -15.33 37.84 -25.43
CA GLU A 116 -16.17 38.54 -26.43
C GLU A 116 -17.45 39.07 -25.80
N TYR A 117 -18.09 38.32 -24.87
CA TYR A 117 -19.23 38.86 -24.14
C TYR A 117 -18.88 40.05 -23.24
N ARG A 118 -17.73 40.06 -22.61
CA ARG A 118 -17.23 41.21 -21.86
C ARG A 118 -17.02 42.44 -22.75
N ASN A 119 -16.47 42.24 -23.94
CA ASN A 119 -16.34 43.29 -24.93
C ASN A 119 -17.72 43.84 -25.35
N TYR A 120 -18.69 42.96 -25.58
CA TYR A 120 -20.06 43.33 -25.91
C TYR A 120 -20.72 44.13 -24.78
N ILE A 121 -20.60 43.70 -23.54
CA ILE A 121 -21.10 44.45 -22.36
C ILE A 121 -20.44 45.83 -22.26
N ALA A 122 -19.14 45.96 -22.55
CA ALA A 122 -18.44 47.24 -22.58
C ALA A 122 -19.00 48.16 -23.65
N HIS A 123 -19.42 47.66 -24.82
CA HIS A 123 -20.11 48.45 -25.87
C HIS A 123 -21.49 48.89 -25.41
N LEU A 124 -22.31 47.98 -24.81
CA LEU A 124 -23.62 48.32 -24.28
C LEU A 124 -23.54 49.37 -23.15
N ASN A 125 -22.54 49.31 -22.27
CA ASN A 125 -22.33 50.33 -21.23
C ASN A 125 -22.02 51.70 -21.83
N ARG A 126 -21.18 51.78 -22.89
CA ARG A 126 -20.91 53.05 -23.58
C ARG A 126 -22.16 53.60 -24.22
N GLN A 127 -22.98 52.74 -24.86
CA GLN A 127 -24.26 53.16 -25.43
C GLN A 127 -25.22 53.65 -24.34
N ALA A 128 -25.25 52.98 -23.15
CA ALA A 128 -26.09 53.40 -22.02
C ALA A 128 -25.73 54.81 -21.50
N GLU A 129 -24.46 55.18 -21.49
CA GLU A 129 -24.05 56.54 -21.11
C GLU A 129 -24.53 57.61 -22.16
N LEU A 130 -24.47 57.26 -23.46
CA LEU A 130 -25.00 58.14 -24.52
C LEU A 130 -26.52 58.26 -24.42
N ASP A 131 -27.25 57.17 -24.24
CA ASP A 131 -28.74 57.20 -24.08
C ASP A 131 -29.15 57.96 -22.83
N LYS A 132 -28.40 57.85 -21.74
CA LYS A 132 -28.63 58.63 -20.50
C LYS A 132 -28.57 60.12 -20.77
N GLU A 133 -27.57 60.57 -21.56
CA GLU A 133 -27.43 61.99 -21.93
C GLU A 133 -28.57 62.44 -22.89
N GLN A 134 -29.02 61.57 -23.81
CA GLN A 134 -30.18 61.88 -24.67
C GLN A 134 -31.46 62.02 -23.89
N VAL A 135 -31.72 61.15 -22.89
CA VAL A 135 -32.84 61.23 -21.98
C VAL A 135 -32.79 62.52 -21.19
N ARG A 136 -31.60 62.94 -20.69
CA ARG A 136 -31.39 64.20 -19.95
C ARG A 136 -31.75 65.42 -20.82
N ILE A 137 -31.27 65.43 -22.07
CA ILE A 137 -31.57 66.53 -23.03
C ILE A 137 -33.08 66.57 -23.29
N ALA A 138 -33.71 65.45 -23.64
CA ALA A 138 -35.14 65.36 -23.93
C ALA A 138 -36.00 65.78 -22.72
N SER A 139 -35.60 65.40 -21.48
CA SER A 139 -36.22 65.82 -20.22
C SER A 139 -36.15 67.34 -20.05
N THR A 140 -35.01 67.97 -20.34
CA THR A 140 -34.85 69.42 -20.25
C THR A 140 -35.76 70.15 -21.23
N VAL A 141 -35.84 69.68 -22.48
CA VAL A 141 -36.73 70.21 -23.49
C VAL A 141 -38.21 70.09 -23.06
N HIS A 142 -38.61 68.87 -22.64
CA HIS A 142 -39.94 68.58 -22.17
C HIS A 142 -40.36 69.52 -20.99
N ASN A 143 -39.49 69.68 -20.00
CA ASN A 143 -39.76 70.54 -18.85
C ASN A 143 -39.90 72.02 -19.24
N ARG A 144 -39.06 72.50 -20.20
CA ARG A 144 -39.18 73.86 -20.74
C ARG A 144 -40.50 74.03 -21.48
N GLU A 145 -40.84 73.16 -22.42
CA GLU A 145 -42.09 73.23 -23.18
C GLU A 145 -43.35 73.11 -22.25
N LYS A 146 -43.27 72.35 -21.21
CA LYS A 146 -44.29 72.26 -20.20
C LYS A 146 -44.52 73.60 -19.50
N GLN A 147 -43.43 74.26 -19.07
CA GLN A 147 -43.52 75.54 -18.41
C GLN A 147 -44.13 76.64 -19.37
N LEU A 148 -43.71 76.67 -20.60
CA LEU A 148 -44.25 77.58 -21.62
C LEU A 148 -45.73 77.30 -21.91
N PHE A 149 -46.16 76.05 -21.90
CA PHE A 149 -47.56 75.65 -22.06
C PHE A 149 -48.39 76.07 -20.87
N ASP A 150 -47.88 75.84 -19.63
CA ASP A 150 -48.56 76.26 -18.40
C ASP A 150 -48.71 77.78 -18.32
N GLU A 151 -47.81 78.61 -18.96
CA GLU A 151 -47.88 80.06 -19.08
C GLU A 151 -48.70 80.52 -20.28
N GLY A 152 -49.25 79.61 -21.12
CA GLY A 152 -50.03 79.93 -22.31
C GLY A 152 -49.23 80.45 -23.48
N LEU A 153 -47.87 80.26 -23.55
CA LEU A 153 -46.94 80.79 -24.50
C LEU A 153 -46.59 79.81 -25.64
N THR A 154 -47.04 78.59 -25.61
CA THR A 154 -46.83 77.56 -26.65
C THR A 154 -48.10 76.77 -26.96
N ALA A 155 -48.16 76.15 -28.15
CA ALA A 155 -49.30 75.31 -28.55
C ALA A 155 -49.29 73.95 -27.84
N GLN A 156 -50.46 73.35 -27.57
CA GLN A 156 -50.59 72.04 -26.99
C GLN A 156 -49.86 70.97 -27.77
N SER A 157 -49.86 71.07 -29.10
CA SER A 157 -49.15 70.13 -29.99
C SER A 157 -47.64 70.14 -29.77
N GLU A 158 -47.00 71.29 -29.49
CA GLU A 158 -45.56 71.36 -29.24
C GLU A 158 -45.19 70.72 -27.88
N TYR A 159 -45.97 70.93 -26.85
CA TYR A 159 -45.80 70.22 -25.59
C TYR A 159 -45.96 68.71 -25.72
N GLU A 160 -47.00 68.24 -26.46
CA GLU A 160 -47.25 66.81 -26.70
C GLU A 160 -46.12 66.17 -27.47
N GLU A 161 -45.56 66.84 -28.49
CA GLU A 161 -44.38 66.35 -29.24
C GLU A 161 -43.13 66.23 -28.36
N ALA A 162 -42.83 67.23 -27.54
CA ALA A 162 -41.72 67.18 -26.57
C ALA A 162 -41.91 66.05 -25.55
N LYS A 163 -43.11 65.85 -25.06
CA LYS A 163 -43.45 64.74 -24.16
C LYS A 163 -43.28 63.38 -24.83
N GLN A 164 -43.77 63.22 -26.07
CA GLN A 164 -43.63 61.99 -26.82
C GLN A 164 -42.18 61.64 -27.07
N THR A 165 -41.36 62.65 -27.45
CA THR A 165 -39.92 62.48 -27.65
C THR A 165 -39.19 62.03 -26.36
N PHE A 166 -39.55 62.62 -25.21
CA PHE A 166 -38.99 62.22 -23.93
C PHE A 166 -39.33 60.77 -23.57
N LEU A 167 -40.62 60.37 -23.72
CA LEU A 167 -41.08 59.00 -23.46
C LEU A 167 -40.40 57.98 -24.39
N ASN A 168 -40.24 58.32 -25.67
CA ASN A 168 -39.56 57.46 -26.62
C ASN A 168 -38.08 57.25 -26.20
N LYS A 169 -37.37 58.28 -25.73
CA LYS A 169 -36.00 58.15 -25.23
C LYS A 169 -35.92 57.33 -23.95
N GLN A 170 -36.87 57.46 -23.03
CA GLN A 170 -36.95 56.59 -21.84
C GLN A 170 -37.17 55.15 -22.23
N GLN A 171 -38.08 54.85 -23.15
CA GLN A 171 -38.33 53.51 -23.63
C GLN A 171 -37.06 52.85 -24.26
N SER A 172 -36.37 53.60 -25.10
CA SER A 172 -35.07 53.13 -25.69
C SER A 172 -34.06 52.77 -24.61
N ARG A 173 -33.94 53.62 -23.58
CA ARG A 173 -33.06 53.35 -22.45
C ARG A 173 -33.42 52.09 -21.71
N GLU A 174 -34.73 51.88 -21.40
CA GLU A 174 -35.19 50.68 -20.71
C GLU A 174 -34.91 49.40 -21.55
N GLN A 175 -35.09 49.45 -22.88
CA GLN A 175 -34.76 48.37 -23.78
C GLN A 175 -33.25 48.05 -23.73
N LEU A 176 -32.39 49.07 -23.72
CA LEU A 176 -30.95 48.89 -23.61
C LEU A 176 -30.54 48.31 -22.24
N MET A 177 -31.15 48.75 -21.16
CA MET A 177 -30.90 48.20 -19.81
C MET A 177 -31.30 46.75 -19.73
N THR A 178 -32.41 46.35 -20.36
CA THR A 178 -32.83 44.94 -20.48
C THR A 178 -31.79 44.08 -21.25
N SER A 179 -31.26 44.63 -22.39
CA SER A 179 -30.22 43.98 -23.16
C SER A 179 -28.92 43.84 -22.38
N LEU A 180 -28.54 44.86 -21.60
CA LEU A 180 -27.37 44.82 -20.70
C LEU A 180 -27.52 43.78 -19.61
N SER A 181 -28.75 43.68 -19.00
CA SER A 181 -29.03 42.64 -17.98
C SER A 181 -28.94 41.24 -18.58
N SER A 182 -29.49 41.04 -19.77
CA SER A 182 -29.40 39.74 -20.47
C SER A 182 -27.96 39.35 -20.80
N ALA A 183 -27.14 40.33 -21.24
CA ALA A 183 -25.73 40.08 -21.54
C ALA A 183 -24.92 39.73 -20.25
N ARG A 184 -25.23 40.31 -19.10
CA ARG A 184 -24.60 40.00 -17.82
C ARG A 184 -25.02 38.59 -17.33
N ILE A 185 -26.26 38.18 -17.54
CA ILE A 185 -26.72 36.84 -17.23
C ILE A 185 -25.91 35.84 -18.06
N GLN A 186 -25.72 36.09 -19.37
CA GLN A 186 -24.94 35.21 -20.23
C GLN A 186 -23.47 35.15 -19.80
N GLU A 187 -22.88 36.29 -19.41
CA GLU A 187 -21.52 36.31 -18.85
C GLU A 187 -21.41 35.40 -17.60
N ALA A 188 -22.36 35.52 -16.69
CA ALA A 188 -22.40 34.69 -15.50
C ALA A 188 -22.54 33.19 -15.82
N GLN A 189 -23.36 32.84 -16.84
CA GLN A 189 -23.52 31.45 -17.30
C GLN A 189 -22.21 30.90 -17.88
N LEU A 190 -21.47 31.68 -18.66
CA LEU A 190 -20.18 31.27 -19.20
C LEU A 190 -19.13 31.07 -18.09
N GLN A 191 -19.11 31.95 -17.08
CA GLN A 191 -18.24 31.80 -15.91
C GLN A 191 -18.59 30.51 -15.15
N GLN A 192 -19.87 30.23 -14.94
CA GLN A 192 -20.33 29.00 -14.29
C GLN A 192 -19.91 27.77 -15.09
N SER A 193 -20.05 27.79 -16.42
CA SER A 193 -19.65 26.67 -17.31
C SER A 193 -18.14 26.37 -17.23
N ILE A 194 -17.27 27.40 -17.07
CA ILE A 194 -15.83 27.21 -16.85
C ILE A 194 -15.59 26.46 -15.53
N ILE A 195 -16.24 26.91 -14.45
CA ILE A 195 -16.09 26.28 -13.12
C ILE A 195 -16.54 24.82 -13.17
N GLU A 196 -17.72 24.57 -13.76
CA GLU A 196 -18.26 23.20 -13.90
C GLU A 196 -17.31 22.29 -14.69
N THR A 197 -16.76 22.77 -15.81
CA THR A 197 -15.79 22.03 -16.62
C THR A 197 -14.52 21.71 -15.84
N GLN A 198 -14.00 22.65 -15.05
CA GLN A 198 -12.81 22.45 -14.20
C GLN A 198 -13.09 21.44 -13.06
N MET A 199 -14.28 21.51 -12.47
CA MET A 199 -14.69 20.53 -11.45
C MET A 199 -14.83 19.12 -12.04
N GLU A 200 -15.40 19.01 -13.26
CA GLU A 200 -15.51 17.73 -13.97
C GLU A 200 -14.13 17.16 -14.31
N GLN A 201 -13.20 17.98 -14.79
CA GLN A 201 -11.79 17.60 -15.02
C GLN A 201 -11.15 17.05 -13.74
N SER A 202 -11.32 17.75 -12.62
CA SER A 202 -10.75 17.32 -11.34
C SER A 202 -11.33 16.00 -10.85
N ARG A 203 -12.63 15.81 -11.01
CA ARG A 203 -13.30 14.55 -10.65
C ARG A 203 -12.79 13.40 -11.50
N GLU A 204 -12.75 13.59 -12.81
CA GLU A 204 -12.30 12.54 -13.74
C GLU A 204 -10.82 12.21 -13.52
N SER A 205 -9.96 13.20 -13.34
CA SER A 205 -8.56 13.01 -12.97
C SER A 205 -8.41 12.17 -11.69
N ASN A 206 -9.19 12.50 -10.66
CA ASN A 206 -9.17 11.75 -9.40
C ASN A 206 -9.67 10.31 -9.57
N ASN A 207 -10.75 10.11 -10.32
CA ASN A 207 -11.31 8.78 -10.57
C ASN A 207 -10.29 7.88 -11.28
N LEU A 208 -9.68 8.38 -12.35
CA LEU A 208 -8.68 7.63 -13.13
C LEU A 208 -7.40 7.36 -12.31
N ASN A 209 -6.96 8.33 -11.50
CA ASN A 209 -5.81 8.13 -10.62
C ASN A 209 -6.09 7.07 -9.54
N VAL A 210 -7.28 7.09 -8.93
CA VAL A 210 -7.69 6.07 -7.95
C VAL A 210 -7.79 4.70 -8.62
N ALA A 211 -8.40 4.61 -9.81
CA ALA A 211 -8.49 3.37 -10.56
C ALA A 211 -7.10 2.78 -10.89
N LEU A 212 -6.17 3.62 -11.33
CA LEU A 212 -4.78 3.20 -11.58
C LEU A 212 -4.08 2.70 -10.31
N LYS A 213 -4.21 3.42 -9.19
CA LYS A 213 -3.62 3.00 -7.91
C LYS A 213 -4.20 1.68 -7.42
N THR A 214 -5.51 1.51 -7.54
CA THR A 214 -6.18 0.26 -7.15
C THR A 214 -5.68 -0.90 -7.99
N ALA A 215 -5.67 -0.76 -9.32
CA ALA A 215 -5.19 -1.80 -10.23
C ALA A 215 -3.69 -2.12 -10.02
N TYR A 216 -2.87 -1.12 -9.71
CA TYR A 216 -1.46 -1.31 -9.35
C TYR A 216 -1.29 -2.13 -8.07
N ASN A 217 -2.05 -1.80 -7.01
CA ASN A 217 -2.00 -2.54 -5.75
C ASN A 217 -2.50 -3.98 -5.91
N GLU A 218 -3.58 -4.19 -6.65
CA GLU A 218 -4.10 -5.53 -6.98
C GLU A 218 -3.08 -6.37 -7.73
N LEU A 219 -2.38 -5.77 -8.67
CA LEU A 219 -1.30 -6.44 -9.39
C LEU A 219 -0.13 -6.82 -8.46
N GLN A 220 0.28 -5.93 -7.56
CA GLN A 220 1.32 -6.23 -6.57
C GLN A 220 0.91 -7.37 -5.63
N VAL A 221 -0.34 -7.35 -5.15
CA VAL A 221 -0.88 -8.44 -4.32
C VAL A 221 -0.86 -9.76 -5.09
N SER A 222 -1.33 -9.77 -6.34
CA SER A 222 -1.34 -10.98 -7.18
C SER A 222 0.06 -11.53 -7.44
N ILE A 223 1.07 -10.67 -7.62
CA ILE A 223 2.48 -11.09 -7.76
C ILE A 223 2.99 -11.69 -6.44
N ASN A 224 2.73 -11.02 -5.31
CA ASN A 224 3.16 -11.51 -3.99
C ASN A 224 2.51 -12.85 -3.64
N ASP A 225 1.23 -13.03 -3.92
CA ASP A 225 0.51 -14.30 -3.71
C ASP A 225 1.11 -15.42 -4.57
N TRP A 226 1.44 -15.12 -5.82
CA TRP A 226 2.12 -16.05 -6.69
C TRP A 226 3.52 -16.41 -6.17
N GLU A 227 4.32 -15.43 -5.74
CA GLU A 227 5.64 -15.67 -5.13
C GLU A 227 5.54 -16.57 -3.91
N LEU A 228 4.63 -16.26 -3.01
CA LEU A 228 4.41 -17.05 -1.80
C LEU A 228 3.97 -18.48 -2.08
N ALA A 229 3.20 -18.70 -3.15
CA ALA A 229 2.71 -20.01 -3.52
C ALA A 229 3.75 -20.88 -4.25
N TYR A 230 4.59 -20.26 -5.08
CA TYR A 230 5.42 -20.99 -6.05
C TYR A 230 6.93 -20.79 -5.88
N LEU A 231 7.39 -19.79 -5.14
CA LEU A 231 8.80 -19.55 -4.92
C LEU A 231 9.25 -19.91 -3.50
N PHE A 232 10.38 -20.58 -3.38
CA PHE A 232 11.10 -20.68 -2.13
C PHE A 232 12.16 -19.59 -2.08
N VAL A 233 11.91 -18.56 -1.28
CA VAL A 233 12.81 -17.41 -1.12
C VAL A 233 13.43 -17.45 0.26
N SER A 234 14.75 -17.30 0.36
CA SER A 234 15.47 -17.31 1.64
C SER A 234 15.02 -16.16 2.55
N PRO A 235 14.51 -16.44 3.76
CA PRO A 235 14.08 -15.44 4.71
C PRO A 235 15.24 -14.78 5.47
N ALA A 236 16.45 -15.39 5.45
CA ALA A 236 17.61 -14.94 6.21
C ALA A 236 18.92 -15.30 5.53
N ASN A 237 20.01 -14.68 5.98
CA ASN A 237 21.35 -15.05 5.58
C ASN A 237 21.81 -16.31 6.31
N GLY A 238 22.31 -17.31 5.58
CA GLY A 238 22.74 -18.55 6.21
C GLY A 238 23.29 -19.59 5.23
N ILE A 239 23.27 -20.83 5.70
CA ILE A 239 23.64 -22.01 4.90
C ILE A 239 22.34 -22.77 4.62
N LEU A 240 22.09 -23.03 3.35
CA LEU A 240 20.95 -23.80 2.90
C LEU A 240 21.12 -25.27 3.27
N SER A 241 20.10 -25.90 3.80
CA SER A 241 20.05 -27.34 4.00
C SER A 241 18.79 -27.94 3.40
N TYR A 242 18.96 -29.01 2.67
CA TYR A 242 17.87 -29.79 2.07
C TYR A 242 17.32 -30.81 3.09
N ASN A 243 15.99 -30.89 3.20
CA ASN A 243 15.39 -31.84 4.14
C ASN A 243 14.68 -33.03 3.45
N HIS A 244 13.70 -32.73 2.61
CA HIS A 244 12.93 -33.78 1.92
C HIS A 244 13.15 -33.80 0.41
N ILE A 245 13.97 -32.86 -0.11
CA ILE A 245 14.22 -32.74 -1.54
C ILE A 245 15.66 -33.03 -1.85
N TRP A 246 15.83 -33.90 -2.82
CA TRP A 246 17.14 -34.29 -3.35
C TRP A 246 17.31 -33.98 -4.84
N GLN A 247 16.19 -33.80 -5.58
CA GLN A 247 16.25 -33.65 -7.04
C GLN A 247 15.11 -32.79 -7.60
N LYS A 248 15.38 -32.22 -8.78
CA LYS A 248 14.39 -31.63 -9.69
C LYS A 248 13.26 -32.65 -10.00
N ASN A 249 12.04 -32.20 -10.23
CA ASN A 249 10.84 -32.97 -10.52
C ASN A 249 10.25 -33.77 -9.32
N GLN A 250 10.74 -33.59 -8.11
CA GLN A 250 10.14 -34.20 -6.92
C GLN A 250 8.85 -33.47 -6.54
N ASN A 251 7.82 -34.22 -6.12
CA ASN A 251 6.55 -33.68 -5.64
C ASN A 251 6.72 -33.14 -4.23
N VAL A 252 6.02 -32.03 -3.96
CA VAL A 252 5.93 -31.37 -2.66
C VAL A 252 4.45 -31.13 -2.37
N SER A 253 4.05 -31.34 -1.14
CA SER A 253 2.73 -31.04 -0.63
C SER A 253 2.74 -29.78 0.22
N SER A 254 1.64 -29.04 0.24
CA SER A 254 1.48 -27.92 1.16
C SER A 254 1.67 -28.38 2.60
N GLY A 255 2.49 -27.66 3.36
CA GLY A 255 2.89 -28.02 4.73
C GLY A 255 4.23 -28.75 4.84
N ASP A 256 4.80 -29.25 3.74
CA ASP A 256 6.09 -29.94 3.78
C ASP A 256 7.23 -28.96 4.12
N LYS A 257 8.09 -29.37 5.07
CA LYS A 257 9.35 -28.67 5.38
C LYS A 257 10.40 -29.04 4.34
N VAL A 258 10.52 -28.20 3.31
CA VAL A 258 11.31 -28.48 2.11
C VAL A 258 12.79 -28.17 2.31
N PHE A 259 13.08 -26.98 2.76
CA PHE A 259 14.43 -26.48 3.02
C PHE A 259 14.53 -25.92 4.44
N SER A 260 15.76 -25.76 4.92
CA SER A 260 16.04 -24.97 6.10
C SER A 260 17.26 -24.07 5.89
N ILE A 261 17.25 -22.91 6.52
CA ILE A 261 18.37 -21.99 6.55
C ILE A 261 18.99 -22.02 7.93
N VAL A 262 20.24 -22.43 7.98
CA VAL A 262 21.03 -22.48 9.22
C VAL A 262 21.91 -21.23 9.28
N ALA A 263 21.85 -20.48 10.36
CA ALA A 263 22.68 -19.30 10.54
C ALA A 263 24.19 -19.69 10.52
N LYS A 264 25.04 -18.88 9.85
CA LYS A 264 26.49 -19.08 9.82
C LYS A 264 27.13 -18.97 11.22
N ALA A 265 26.54 -18.16 12.10
CA ALA A 265 26.92 -18.03 13.49
C ALA A 265 25.68 -18.40 14.34
N PRO A 266 25.53 -19.69 14.69
CA PRO A 266 24.31 -20.17 15.36
C PRO A 266 24.17 -19.65 16.80
N GLY A 267 25.17 -18.95 17.33
CA GLY A 267 25.20 -18.49 18.73
C GLY A 267 25.52 -19.62 19.70
N SER A 268 25.22 -19.39 20.97
CA SER A 268 25.41 -20.38 22.03
C SER A 268 24.37 -21.49 21.93
N ILE A 269 24.74 -22.69 22.33
CA ILE A 269 23.79 -23.81 22.46
C ILE A 269 22.93 -23.55 23.71
N ILE A 270 21.61 -23.58 23.53
CA ILE A 270 20.62 -23.37 24.58
C ILE A 270 19.66 -24.55 24.65
N GLY A 271 19.08 -24.77 25.83
CA GLY A 271 17.97 -25.68 26.02
C GLY A 271 16.67 -24.88 26.22
N LYS A 272 15.57 -25.32 25.60
CA LYS A 272 14.23 -24.82 25.89
C LYS A 272 13.38 -25.93 26.49
N ILE A 273 12.90 -25.69 27.70
CA ILE A 273 12.03 -26.64 28.43
C ILE A 273 10.60 -26.11 28.40
N LYS A 274 9.63 -26.96 28.13
CA LYS A 274 8.23 -26.71 28.44
C LYS A 274 7.98 -27.20 29.87
N LEU A 275 7.77 -26.27 30.78
CA LEU A 275 7.54 -26.55 32.21
C LEU A 275 6.04 -26.40 32.48
N PRO A 276 5.34 -27.49 32.91
CA PRO A 276 3.94 -27.39 33.33
C PRO A 276 3.74 -26.38 34.46
N ALA A 277 2.58 -25.73 34.51
CA ALA A 277 2.28 -24.72 35.54
C ALA A 277 2.37 -25.23 36.96
N GLY A 278 2.08 -26.54 37.17
CA GLY A 278 2.23 -27.19 38.47
C GLY A 278 3.70 -27.30 38.88
N GLY A 279 4.15 -26.44 39.79
CA GLY A 279 5.52 -26.41 40.30
C GLY A 279 6.43 -25.37 39.66
N SER A 280 5.97 -24.64 38.68
CA SER A 280 6.75 -23.60 37.97
C SER A 280 7.28 -22.47 38.87
N GLY A 281 6.55 -22.12 39.93
CA GLY A 281 6.96 -21.11 40.93
C GLY A 281 8.22 -21.44 41.74
N LYS A 282 8.73 -22.69 41.64
CA LYS A 282 9.98 -23.10 42.30
C LYS A 282 11.22 -22.96 41.41
N VAL A 283 11.01 -22.72 40.11
CA VAL A 283 12.10 -22.62 39.13
C VAL A 283 12.60 -21.17 39.08
N MET A 284 13.88 -20.96 39.38
CA MET A 284 14.51 -19.65 39.39
C MET A 284 15.77 -19.63 38.52
N PRO A 285 16.14 -18.48 37.95
CA PRO A 285 17.42 -18.32 37.26
C PRO A 285 18.60 -18.72 38.13
N GLY A 286 19.58 -19.39 37.52
CA GLY A 286 20.79 -19.87 38.21
C GLY A 286 20.71 -21.32 38.68
N GLN A 287 19.54 -21.91 38.80
CA GLN A 287 19.40 -23.31 39.22
C GLN A 287 20.02 -24.28 38.21
N ARG A 288 20.58 -25.36 38.74
CA ARG A 288 21.19 -26.45 37.93
C ARG A 288 20.12 -27.31 37.32
N VAL A 289 20.35 -27.75 36.07
CA VAL A 289 19.46 -28.63 35.34
C VAL A 289 20.26 -29.84 34.83
N ASN A 290 19.78 -31.04 35.13
CA ASN A 290 20.31 -32.27 34.57
C ASN A 290 19.46 -32.71 33.38
N ILE A 291 20.09 -33.00 32.26
CA ILE A 291 19.42 -33.28 30.97
C ILE A 291 19.84 -34.65 30.47
N SER A 292 18.84 -35.50 30.26
CA SER A 292 18.99 -36.80 29.62
C SER A 292 18.57 -36.66 28.14
N VAL A 293 19.51 -36.82 27.22
CA VAL A 293 19.30 -36.60 25.79
C VAL A 293 18.77 -37.89 25.14
N THR A 294 17.71 -37.77 24.35
CA THR A 294 17.14 -38.88 23.58
C THR A 294 18.17 -39.40 22.57
N GLY A 295 18.38 -40.73 22.53
CA GLY A 295 19.38 -41.37 21.69
C GLY A 295 20.76 -41.55 22.35
N TYR A 296 20.97 -40.96 23.55
CA TYR A 296 22.19 -41.11 24.35
C TYR A 296 21.82 -41.62 25.76
N PRO A 297 21.77 -42.98 25.99
CA PRO A 297 21.36 -43.56 27.27
C PRO A 297 22.21 -43.02 28.42
N TYR A 298 21.55 -42.52 29.48
CA TYR A 298 22.22 -41.86 30.59
C TYR A 298 23.17 -42.79 31.37
N MET A 299 22.92 -44.10 31.34
CA MET A 299 23.80 -45.10 31.96
C MET A 299 25.16 -45.18 31.26
N GLU A 300 25.23 -44.90 29.97
CA GLU A 300 26.47 -44.97 29.16
C GLU A 300 27.13 -43.58 28.96
N PHE A 301 26.29 -42.54 28.82
CA PHE A 301 26.75 -41.20 28.45
C PHE A 301 26.73 -40.22 29.61
N GLY A 302 25.92 -40.48 30.66
CA GLY A 302 25.71 -39.53 31.75
C GLY A 302 24.70 -38.44 31.39
N PHE A 303 24.70 -37.34 32.14
CA PHE A 303 23.81 -36.21 31.94
C PHE A 303 24.55 -35.00 31.41
N LEU A 304 23.90 -34.20 30.55
CA LEU A 304 24.32 -32.82 30.30
C LEU A 304 23.90 -31.98 31.50
N THR A 305 24.79 -31.10 31.93
CA THR A 305 24.48 -30.13 32.99
C THR A 305 24.35 -28.75 32.42
N GLY A 306 23.21 -28.12 32.67
CA GLY A 306 22.93 -26.75 32.30
C GLY A 306 22.55 -25.84 33.49
N LYS A 307 22.33 -24.56 33.25
CA LYS A 307 21.81 -23.62 34.25
C LYS A 307 20.62 -22.87 33.68
N VAL A 308 19.58 -22.67 34.50
CA VAL A 308 18.43 -21.84 34.12
C VAL A 308 18.89 -20.40 33.86
N MET A 309 18.65 -19.89 32.64
CA MET A 309 18.89 -18.49 32.28
C MET A 309 17.68 -17.62 32.58
N SER A 310 16.51 -18.05 32.10
CA SER A 310 15.26 -17.31 32.25
C SER A 310 14.05 -18.22 32.21
N VAL A 311 12.96 -17.74 32.82
CA VAL A 311 11.62 -18.36 32.77
C VAL A 311 10.70 -17.35 32.10
N SER A 312 9.84 -17.80 31.18
CA SER A 312 8.86 -16.92 30.51
C SER A 312 7.90 -16.32 31.55
N LEU A 313 7.50 -15.05 31.33
CA LEU A 313 6.54 -14.38 32.21
C LEU A 313 5.10 -14.88 32.01
N LEU A 314 4.81 -15.42 30.83
CA LEU A 314 3.48 -15.94 30.46
C LEU A 314 3.57 -17.41 30.12
N ALA A 315 2.53 -18.16 30.45
CA ALA A 315 2.34 -19.52 29.99
C ALA A 315 1.87 -19.52 28.52
N ASP A 316 2.20 -20.59 27.79
CA ASP A 316 1.66 -20.83 26.44
C ASP A 316 0.21 -21.33 26.48
N ASP A 317 -0.37 -21.60 25.29
CA ASP A 317 -1.75 -22.11 25.15
C ASP A 317 -1.96 -23.51 25.84
N GLU A 318 -0.87 -24.24 26.10
CA GLU A 318 -0.87 -25.51 26.83
C GLU A 318 -0.69 -25.33 28.33
N SER A 319 -0.76 -24.11 28.86
CA SER A 319 -0.50 -23.76 30.26
C SER A 319 0.91 -24.17 30.75
N ALA A 320 1.89 -24.11 29.86
CA ALA A 320 3.30 -24.40 30.16
C ALA A 320 4.15 -23.12 30.06
N TYR A 321 5.13 -23.02 30.97
CA TYR A 321 6.14 -21.94 30.92
C TYR A 321 7.36 -22.38 30.11
N THR A 322 7.91 -21.51 29.30
CA THR A 322 9.16 -21.79 28.60
C THR A 322 10.34 -21.39 29.47
N VAL A 323 11.18 -22.35 29.81
CA VAL A 323 12.42 -22.13 30.55
C VAL A 323 13.60 -22.24 29.59
N THR A 324 14.43 -21.19 29.52
CA THR A 324 15.66 -21.19 28.72
C THR A 324 16.83 -21.57 29.60
N ILE A 325 17.68 -22.48 29.12
CA ILE A 325 18.82 -23.04 29.85
C ILE A 325 20.08 -22.75 29.05
N SER A 326 21.12 -22.30 29.73
CA SER A 326 22.48 -22.25 29.14
C SER A 326 23.12 -23.65 29.22
N LEU A 327 23.75 -24.03 28.14
CA LEU A 327 24.50 -25.30 28.01
C LEU A 327 25.96 -25.01 27.68
N PRO A 328 26.90 -25.88 28.09
CA PRO A 328 28.28 -25.80 27.61
C PRO A 328 28.33 -26.02 26.10
N GLN A 329 29.17 -25.23 25.40
CA GLN A 329 29.25 -25.28 23.93
C GLN A 329 29.73 -26.60 23.38
N ASP A 330 30.53 -27.31 24.13
CA ASP A 330 31.09 -28.61 23.79
C ASP A 330 30.16 -29.78 24.11
N LEU A 331 28.96 -29.55 24.67
CA LEU A 331 27.99 -30.57 25.09
C LEU A 331 28.65 -31.75 25.81
N CYS A 332 29.59 -31.47 26.71
CA CYS A 332 30.29 -32.46 27.51
C CYS A 332 29.37 -32.97 28.65
N THR A 333 29.20 -34.28 28.71
CA THR A 333 28.37 -34.92 29.72
C THR A 333 29.11 -35.12 31.07
N SER A 334 28.41 -35.49 32.12
CA SER A 334 28.97 -35.80 33.42
C SER A 334 30.00 -36.93 33.42
N TYR A 335 30.04 -37.75 32.38
CA TYR A 335 31.03 -38.81 32.18
C TYR A 335 32.16 -38.42 31.26
N GLY A 336 32.26 -37.12 30.91
CA GLY A 336 33.34 -36.59 30.03
C GLY A 336 33.17 -36.97 28.56
N LYS A 337 32.00 -37.47 28.14
CA LYS A 337 31.72 -37.78 26.74
C LYS A 337 31.12 -36.53 26.04
N GLN A 338 31.61 -36.21 24.85
CA GLN A 338 31.09 -35.18 24.04
C GLN A 338 29.96 -35.66 23.14
N LEU A 339 28.80 -34.99 23.16
CA LEU A 339 27.68 -35.32 22.30
C LEU A 339 27.78 -34.56 20.98
N GLU A 340 27.48 -35.23 19.87
CA GLU A 340 27.46 -34.61 18.54
C GLU A 340 26.19 -33.78 18.34
N PHE A 341 26.32 -32.48 18.17
CA PHE A 341 25.19 -31.61 17.91
C PHE A 341 24.87 -31.54 16.40
N LYS A 342 23.69 -32.06 16.04
CA LYS A 342 23.20 -32.10 14.63
C LYS A 342 22.08 -31.08 14.35
N GLY A 343 22.09 -29.93 15.05
CA GLY A 343 21.12 -28.85 14.86
C GLY A 343 20.01 -28.82 15.90
N GLU A 344 19.44 -29.96 16.29
CA GLU A 344 18.44 -30.05 17.33
C GLU A 344 18.54 -31.43 18.03
N LEU A 345 18.48 -31.41 19.37
CA LEU A 345 18.40 -32.64 20.18
C LEU A 345 17.22 -32.51 21.14
N THR A 346 16.50 -33.62 21.35
CA THR A 346 15.40 -33.68 22.30
C THR A 346 15.78 -34.51 23.51
N GLY A 347 15.14 -34.26 24.63
CA GLY A 347 15.42 -35.01 25.84
C GLY A 347 14.45 -34.71 26.99
N MET A 348 14.82 -35.18 28.16
CA MET A 348 14.13 -34.92 29.43
C MET A 348 15.05 -34.10 30.33
N ALA A 349 14.51 -33.06 30.97
CA ALA A 349 15.26 -32.18 31.85
C ALA A 349 14.68 -32.20 33.25
N GLU A 350 15.55 -32.31 34.24
CA GLU A 350 15.23 -32.24 35.67
C GLU A 350 15.87 -31.00 36.28
N VAL A 351 15.03 -30.05 36.75
CA VAL A 351 15.48 -28.83 37.38
C VAL A 351 15.67 -29.08 38.87
N MET A 352 16.86 -28.83 39.39
CA MET A 352 17.16 -28.95 40.82
C MET A 352 16.65 -27.72 41.55
N THR A 353 15.50 -27.81 42.21
CA THR A 353 14.82 -26.70 42.87
C THR A 353 15.25 -26.48 44.35
N ASP A 354 15.68 -27.54 45.03
CA ASP A 354 16.13 -27.49 46.46
C ASP A 354 17.36 -28.36 46.64
N GLU A 355 18.45 -27.76 47.16
CA GLU A 355 19.56 -28.50 47.77
C GLU A 355 19.23 -28.76 49.23
N ARG A 356 18.35 -29.72 49.53
CA ARG A 356 18.13 -30.18 50.90
C ARG A 356 19.06 -31.35 51.22
N SER A 357 19.74 -31.24 52.36
CA SER A 357 20.54 -32.36 52.86
C SER A 357 19.64 -33.58 53.19
N VAL A 358 20.18 -34.77 53.11
CA VAL A 358 19.44 -36.01 53.42
C VAL A 358 18.85 -35.97 54.83
N THR A 359 19.50 -35.29 55.77
CA THR A 359 19.05 -35.03 57.13
C THR A 359 17.83 -34.13 57.25
N GLU A 360 17.70 -33.10 56.38
CA GLU A 360 16.51 -32.25 56.33
C GLU A 360 15.31 -32.90 55.70
N ARG A 361 15.48 -33.91 54.80
CA ARG A 361 14.38 -34.70 54.23
C ARG A 361 13.74 -35.67 55.22
N LEU A 362 14.53 -36.12 56.22
CA LEU A 362 14.06 -37.02 57.28
C LEU A 362 13.37 -36.28 58.44
N LEU A 363 13.57 -34.97 58.54
CA LEU A 363 13.06 -34.18 59.67
C LEU A 363 11.96 -33.19 59.28
N SER A 364 11.57 -33.11 57.97
CA SER A 364 10.44 -32.29 57.54
C SER A 364 9.15 -33.10 57.64
N PRO A 365 8.08 -32.58 58.29
CA PRO A 365 6.78 -33.29 58.42
C PRO A 365 6.06 -33.37 57.06
#